data_ff19d8ebbeaf0af287f801473f4d0bba
#
_entry.id   ff19d8ebbeaf0af287f801473f4d0bba
#
_cell.length_a   1.000
_cell.length_b   1.000
_cell.length_c   1.000
_cell.angle_alpha   90.00
_cell.angle_beta   90.00
_cell.angle_gamma   90.00
#
_symmetry.space_group_name_H-M   'P 1'
#
loop_
_entity.id
_entity.type
_entity.pdbx_description
1 polymer ?
#
loop_
_entity_poly.entity_id
_entity_poly.type
_entity_poly.pdbx_seq_one_letter_code
_entity_poly.pdbx_strand_id
1 'polypeptide(L)'
;HEAFTAMRMRGANATDIAVLVVAADDGVMPQTIEAINHAKAAGVEIIVAINKIDKPSANVERVKQELSEYELIPEDWGGSTIFVPVSAHTGEGIDTLLEMILLTAEVSELKANPNRRARGLVIEAKLDKGKGSVATILVQKGTLHVGDFIAAGACSGKVRAMIDDKGRKVKE
;
A
#
# COMPACT_ATOMS: atom_id res chain seq x y z
N HIS A 1 -2.99 11.63 14.43
CA HIS A 1 -2.43 10.36 13.90
C HIS A 1 -3.31 9.16 14.26
N GLU A 2 -3.93 9.14 15.43
CA GLU A 2 -4.91 8.11 15.78
C GLU A 2 -6.12 8.06 14.83
N ALA A 3 -6.50 9.21 14.26
CA ALA A 3 -7.61 9.30 13.32
C ALA A 3 -7.44 8.46 12.03
N PHE A 4 -6.21 8.05 11.69
CA PHE A 4 -5.92 7.27 10.49
C PHE A 4 -5.79 5.76 10.73
N THR A 5 -5.98 5.28 11.96
CA THR A 5 -5.85 3.84 12.29
C THR A 5 -6.77 2.97 11.45
N ALA A 6 -8.07 3.32 11.38
CA ALA A 6 -9.04 2.55 10.58
C ALA A 6 -8.71 2.57 9.08
N MET A 7 -8.16 3.66 8.57
CA MET A 7 -7.73 3.78 7.17
C MET A 7 -6.50 2.91 6.90
N ARG A 8 -5.51 2.89 7.80
CA ARG A 8 -4.33 2.00 7.69
C ARG A 8 -4.72 0.53 7.75
N MET A 9 -5.63 0.16 8.63
CA MET A 9 -6.15 -1.22 8.74
C MET A 9 -6.86 -1.65 7.45
N ARG A 10 -7.72 -0.81 6.88
CA ARG A 10 -8.36 -1.09 5.58
C ARG A 10 -7.35 -1.18 4.45
N GLY A 11 -6.35 -0.29 4.45
CA GLY A 11 -5.26 -0.31 3.48
C GLY A 11 -4.46 -1.61 3.55
N ALA A 12 -4.08 -2.07 4.72
CA ALA A 12 -3.36 -3.32 4.90
C ALA A 12 -4.14 -4.53 4.37
N ASN A 13 -5.46 -4.59 4.63
CA ASN A 13 -6.32 -5.66 4.12
C ASN A 13 -6.54 -5.63 2.60
N ALA A 14 -6.28 -4.50 1.96
CA ALA A 14 -6.43 -4.31 0.52
C ALA A 14 -5.12 -4.48 -0.26
N THR A 15 -4.02 -4.77 0.41
CA THR A 15 -2.65 -4.65 -0.09
C THR A 15 -1.99 -6.02 -0.17
N ASP A 16 -1.16 -6.23 -1.19
CA ASP A 16 -0.31 -7.41 -1.35
C ASP A 16 1.10 -7.17 -0.79
N ILE A 17 1.61 -5.95 -0.91
CA ILE A 17 2.93 -5.54 -0.43
C ILE A 17 2.80 -4.20 0.27
N ALA A 18 3.31 -4.10 1.48
CA ALA A 18 3.38 -2.86 2.23
C ALA A 18 4.80 -2.28 2.18
N VAL A 19 4.92 -1.01 1.84
CA VAL A 19 6.17 -0.27 1.96
C VAL A 19 6.13 0.54 3.25
N LEU A 20 6.93 0.13 4.22
CA LEU A 20 7.07 0.81 5.50
C LEU A 20 8.15 1.89 5.38
N VAL A 21 7.75 3.14 5.48
CA VAL A 21 8.68 4.27 5.40
C VAL A 21 9.06 4.72 6.80
N VAL A 22 10.36 4.68 7.10
CA VAL A 22 10.92 5.11 8.38
C VAL A 22 12.02 6.13 8.12
N ALA A 23 11.98 7.25 8.83
CA ALA A 23 13.01 8.28 8.69
C ALA A 23 14.31 7.87 9.39
N ALA A 24 15.43 8.03 8.69
CA ALA A 24 16.75 7.66 9.20
C ALA A 24 17.22 8.52 10.39
N ASP A 25 16.66 9.71 10.53
CA ASP A 25 16.93 10.63 11.64
C ASP A 25 16.03 10.39 12.86
N ASP A 26 14.76 10.10 12.65
CA ASP A 26 13.78 9.92 13.73
C ASP A 26 13.78 8.47 14.29
N GLY A 27 13.98 7.49 13.43
CA GLY A 27 13.88 6.07 13.79
C GLY A 27 12.43 5.59 13.93
N VAL A 28 12.25 4.53 14.72
CA VAL A 28 10.93 3.91 14.93
C VAL A 28 10.07 4.79 15.84
N MET A 29 8.91 5.18 15.33
CA MET A 29 7.91 5.99 16.03
C MET A 29 6.68 5.14 16.37
N PRO A 30 5.78 5.59 17.28
CA PRO A 30 4.56 4.84 17.61
C PRO A 30 3.72 4.47 16.39
N GLN A 31 3.62 5.34 15.42
CA GLN A 31 2.90 5.09 14.15
C GLN A 31 3.57 4.01 13.30
N THR A 32 4.89 3.90 13.38
CA THR A 32 5.66 2.85 12.71
C THR A 32 5.29 1.48 13.27
N ILE A 33 5.24 1.38 14.59
CA ILE A 33 4.86 0.14 15.29
C ILE A 33 3.44 -0.27 14.91
N GLU A 34 2.52 0.68 14.89
CA GLU A 34 1.13 0.44 14.49
C GLU A 34 1.04 -0.08 13.04
N ALA A 35 1.77 0.55 12.12
CA ALA A 35 1.81 0.13 10.72
C ALA A 35 2.37 -1.30 10.56
N ILE A 36 3.43 -1.64 11.30
CA ILE A 36 4.00 -3.00 11.34
C ILE A 36 2.95 -4.00 11.81
N ASN A 37 2.26 -3.70 12.90
CA ASN A 37 1.24 -4.59 13.46
C ASN A 37 0.08 -4.81 12.49
N HIS A 38 -0.40 -3.77 11.80
CA HIS A 38 -1.44 -3.91 10.78
C HIS A 38 -1.00 -4.76 9.59
N ALA A 39 0.21 -4.54 9.08
CA ALA A 39 0.74 -5.31 7.97
C ALA A 39 0.94 -6.79 8.36
N LYS A 40 1.47 -7.07 9.54
CA LYS A 40 1.64 -8.44 10.05
C LYS A 40 0.30 -9.14 10.27
N ALA A 41 -0.67 -8.46 10.87
CA ALA A 41 -2.01 -9.00 11.09
C ALA A 41 -2.73 -9.35 9.77
N ALA A 42 -2.48 -8.58 8.73
CA ALA A 42 -3.01 -8.83 7.39
C ALA A 42 -2.21 -9.88 6.58
N GLY A 43 -1.07 -10.34 7.08
CA GLY A 43 -0.20 -11.28 6.39
C GLY A 43 0.47 -10.71 5.14
N VAL A 44 0.70 -9.40 5.12
CA VAL A 44 1.26 -8.67 3.97
C VAL A 44 2.79 -8.66 4.04
N GLU A 45 3.44 -8.87 2.90
CA GLU A 45 4.90 -8.69 2.78
C GLU A 45 5.28 -7.23 3.05
N ILE A 46 6.32 -7.03 3.85
CA ILE A 46 6.81 -5.71 4.22
C ILE A 46 8.17 -5.46 3.57
N ILE A 47 8.28 -4.35 2.85
CA ILE A 47 9.55 -3.78 2.39
C ILE A 47 9.78 -2.51 3.18
N VAL A 48 10.96 -2.34 3.76
CA VAL A 48 11.30 -1.15 4.55
C VAL A 48 12.08 -0.17 3.68
N ALA A 49 11.56 1.05 3.57
CA ALA A 49 12.25 2.19 2.97
C ALA A 49 12.75 3.11 4.09
N ILE A 50 14.05 3.17 4.29
CA ILE A 50 14.67 4.08 5.25
C ILE A 50 14.92 5.40 4.54
N ASN A 51 14.07 6.39 4.80
CA ASN A 51 14.07 7.69 4.12
C ASN A 51 14.94 8.72 4.83
N LYS A 52 15.19 9.82 4.16
CA LYS A 52 15.96 10.98 4.65
C LYS A 52 17.45 10.66 4.88
N ILE A 53 18.02 9.75 4.09
CA ILE A 53 19.47 9.41 4.21
C ILE A 53 20.39 10.59 3.83
N ASP A 54 19.87 11.62 3.17
CA ASP A 54 20.57 12.84 2.83
C ASP A 54 20.83 13.75 4.04
N LYS A 55 20.14 13.54 5.17
CA LYS A 55 20.32 14.34 6.37
C LYS A 55 21.61 13.98 7.12
N PRO A 56 22.31 14.97 7.70
CA PRO A 56 23.52 14.72 8.52
C PRO A 56 23.25 13.84 9.76
N SER A 57 22.02 13.89 10.29
CA SER A 57 21.60 13.12 11.46
C SER A 57 21.10 11.70 11.11
N ALA A 58 21.14 11.31 9.83
CA ALA A 58 20.69 10.00 9.38
C ALA A 58 21.55 8.88 9.98
N ASN A 59 20.89 7.85 10.51
CA ASN A 59 21.55 6.66 11.04
C ASN A 59 20.77 5.40 10.63
N VAL A 60 21.14 4.85 9.48
CA VAL A 60 20.49 3.67 8.88
C VAL A 60 20.66 2.43 9.76
N GLU A 61 21.84 2.22 10.32
CA GLU A 61 22.12 1.04 11.15
C GLU A 61 21.29 1.04 12.44
N ARG A 62 21.09 2.20 13.06
CA ARG A 62 20.22 2.34 14.23
C ARG A 62 18.78 1.95 13.88
N VAL A 63 18.26 2.42 12.75
CA VAL A 63 16.89 2.09 12.31
C VAL A 63 16.73 0.59 12.05
N LYS A 64 17.72 -0.04 11.40
CA LYS A 64 17.73 -1.49 11.21
C LYS A 64 17.69 -2.24 12.54
N GLN A 65 18.47 -1.79 13.51
CA GLN A 65 18.49 -2.37 14.85
C GLN A 65 17.15 -2.23 15.57
N GLU A 66 16.57 -1.03 15.56
CA GLU A 66 15.26 -0.78 16.16
C GLU A 66 14.17 -1.63 15.52
N LEU A 67 14.15 -1.77 14.20
CA LEU A 67 13.17 -2.59 13.48
C LEU A 67 13.36 -4.10 13.69
N SER A 68 14.57 -4.54 13.95
CA SER A 68 14.85 -5.95 14.24
C SER A 68 14.17 -6.42 15.54
N GLU A 69 13.93 -5.52 16.49
CA GLU A 69 13.16 -5.80 17.70
C GLU A 69 11.67 -6.12 17.40
N TYR A 70 11.17 -5.70 16.25
CA TYR A 70 9.82 -6.00 15.76
C TYR A 70 9.82 -7.12 14.71
N GLU A 71 10.86 -7.96 14.70
CA GLU A 71 11.01 -9.10 13.78
C GLU A 71 11.13 -8.71 12.30
N LEU A 72 11.51 -7.48 12.00
CA LEU A 72 11.90 -7.01 10.67
C LEU A 72 13.42 -7.02 10.59
N ILE A 73 13.98 -8.18 10.25
CA ILE A 73 15.43 -8.41 10.25
C ILE A 73 15.95 -8.32 8.84
N PRO A 74 16.96 -7.45 8.57
CA PRO A 74 17.57 -7.33 7.24
C PRO A 74 18.13 -8.65 6.72
N GLU A 75 18.13 -8.83 5.41
CA GLU A 75 18.71 -10.02 4.77
C GLU A 75 20.20 -10.17 5.06
N ASP A 76 20.95 -9.09 5.09
CA ASP A 76 22.37 -9.05 5.43
C ASP A 76 22.67 -9.42 6.90
N TRP A 77 21.65 -9.40 7.76
CA TRP A 77 21.72 -9.87 9.14
C TRP A 77 21.14 -11.27 9.36
N GLY A 78 20.88 -11.99 8.26
CA GLY A 78 20.34 -13.34 8.30
C GLY A 78 18.81 -13.41 8.35
N GLY A 79 18.10 -12.29 8.20
CA GLY A 79 16.67 -12.23 8.10
C GLY A 79 16.14 -12.37 6.68
N SER A 80 14.88 -11.98 6.47
CA SER A 80 14.19 -12.07 5.19
C SER A 80 13.56 -10.75 4.74
N THR A 81 13.76 -9.67 5.49
CA THR A 81 13.14 -8.37 5.18
C THR A 81 14.06 -7.53 4.31
N ILE A 82 13.51 -6.99 3.23
CA ILE A 82 14.22 -6.09 2.33
C ILE A 82 14.21 -4.68 2.91
N PHE A 83 15.39 -4.11 3.08
CA PHE A 83 15.61 -2.73 3.51
C PHE A 83 16.25 -1.95 2.38
N VAL A 84 15.68 -0.81 2.02
CA VAL A 84 16.21 0.08 0.98
C VAL A 84 16.42 1.47 1.55
N PRO A 85 17.69 1.93 1.68
CA PRO A 85 17.95 3.33 2.03
C PRO A 85 17.57 4.25 0.88
N VAL A 86 16.80 5.29 1.16
CA VAL A 86 16.31 6.24 0.15
C VAL A 86 16.36 7.67 0.64
N SER A 87 16.36 8.59 -0.31
CA SER A 87 16.05 10.00 -0.08
C SER A 87 14.98 10.44 -1.06
N ALA A 88 13.78 10.66 -0.58
CA ALA A 88 12.71 11.21 -1.40
C ALA A 88 13.05 12.63 -1.89
N HIS A 89 13.90 13.35 -1.15
CA HIS A 89 14.33 14.69 -1.52
C HIS A 89 15.29 14.69 -2.71
N THR A 90 16.29 13.81 -2.71
CA THR A 90 17.31 13.75 -3.78
C THR A 90 16.98 12.75 -4.88
N GLY A 91 16.06 11.83 -4.63
CA GLY A 91 15.73 10.70 -5.51
C GLY A 91 16.65 9.48 -5.35
N GLU A 92 17.65 9.55 -4.47
CA GLU A 92 18.58 8.45 -4.21
C GLU A 92 17.84 7.22 -3.69
N GLY A 93 18.15 6.04 -4.26
CA GLY A 93 17.57 4.76 -3.84
C GLY A 93 16.14 4.48 -4.29
N ILE A 94 15.43 5.43 -4.89
CA ILE A 94 14.04 5.25 -5.32
C ILE A 94 13.92 4.20 -6.40
N ASP A 95 14.81 4.18 -7.39
CA ASP A 95 14.80 3.16 -8.44
C ASP A 95 15.04 1.75 -7.86
N THR A 96 15.95 1.63 -6.90
CA THR A 96 16.19 0.37 -6.18
C THR A 96 14.95 -0.08 -5.41
N LEU A 97 14.26 0.84 -4.75
CA LEU A 97 13.00 0.55 -4.04
C LEU A 97 11.94 0.01 -5.00
N LEU A 98 11.76 0.64 -6.15
CA LEU A 98 10.81 0.20 -7.18
C LEU A 98 11.17 -1.17 -7.73
N GLU A 99 12.45 -1.44 -7.99
CA GLU A 99 12.93 -2.76 -8.41
C GLU A 99 12.63 -3.84 -7.37
N MET A 100 12.83 -3.54 -6.09
CA MET A 100 12.55 -4.50 -5.01
C MET A 100 11.05 -4.77 -4.86
N ILE A 101 10.19 -3.77 -5.05
CA ILE A 101 8.74 -3.95 -5.07
C ILE A 101 8.33 -4.88 -6.23
N LEU A 102 8.84 -4.65 -7.43
CA LEU A 102 8.56 -5.48 -8.60
C LEU A 102 9.05 -6.92 -8.41
N LEU A 103 10.26 -7.09 -7.90
CA LEU A 103 10.81 -8.42 -7.61
C LEU A 103 9.98 -9.18 -6.58
N THR A 104 9.57 -8.51 -5.51
CA THR A 104 8.72 -9.11 -4.47
C THR A 104 7.36 -9.51 -5.03
N ALA A 105 6.74 -8.67 -5.87
CA ALA A 105 5.49 -8.98 -6.55
C ALA A 105 5.62 -10.19 -7.47
N GLU A 106 6.72 -10.30 -8.20
CA GLU A 106 6.99 -11.42 -9.11
C GLU A 106 7.19 -12.73 -8.33
N VAL A 107 7.98 -12.72 -7.27
CA VAL A 107 8.20 -13.88 -6.40
C VAL A 107 6.91 -14.33 -5.70
N SER A 108 6.04 -13.40 -5.32
CA SER A 108 4.76 -13.68 -4.69
C SER A 108 3.71 -14.23 -5.66
N GLU A 109 4.00 -14.28 -6.95
CA GLU A 109 3.09 -14.78 -8.01
C GLU A 109 1.67 -14.20 -7.92
N LEU A 110 1.57 -12.88 -7.79
CA LEU A 110 0.28 -12.18 -7.68
C LEU A 110 -0.52 -12.35 -8.97
N LYS A 111 -1.66 -13.04 -8.88
CA LYS A 111 -2.51 -13.39 -10.01
C LYS A 111 -3.97 -13.08 -9.72
N ALA A 112 -4.70 -12.69 -10.76
CA ALA A 112 -6.15 -12.53 -10.71
C ALA A 112 -6.78 -13.02 -12.03
N ASN A 113 -8.01 -13.54 -11.95
CA ASN A 113 -8.77 -13.92 -13.13
C ASN A 113 -9.62 -12.74 -13.60
N PRO A 114 -9.35 -12.16 -14.77
CA PRO A 114 -10.15 -11.06 -15.31
C PRO A 114 -11.54 -11.53 -15.82
N ASN A 115 -11.69 -12.81 -16.17
CA ASN A 115 -12.89 -13.36 -16.80
C ASN A 115 -13.94 -13.83 -15.79
N ARG A 116 -14.22 -12.99 -14.79
CA ARG A 116 -15.26 -13.24 -13.79
C ARG A 116 -15.91 -11.92 -13.37
N ARG A 117 -16.99 -12.01 -12.62
CA ARG A 117 -17.62 -10.84 -12.02
C ARG A 117 -16.62 -10.09 -11.15
N ALA A 118 -16.62 -8.77 -11.27
CA ALA A 118 -15.73 -7.92 -10.50
C ALA A 118 -15.98 -8.06 -8.99
N ARG A 119 -14.90 -8.10 -8.24
CA ARG A 119 -14.90 -7.98 -6.79
C ARG A 119 -13.80 -7.01 -6.39
N GLY A 120 -14.11 -6.11 -5.50
CA GLY A 120 -13.14 -5.12 -5.05
C GLY A 120 -13.49 -4.55 -3.69
N LEU A 121 -12.68 -3.61 -3.27
CA LEU A 121 -12.86 -2.86 -2.02
C LEU A 121 -13.20 -1.41 -2.32
N VAL A 122 -14.14 -0.87 -1.56
CA VAL A 122 -14.41 0.56 -1.55
C VAL A 122 -13.35 1.25 -0.70
N ILE A 123 -12.48 1.99 -1.36
CA ILE A 123 -11.41 2.76 -0.69
C ILE A 123 -11.97 4.05 -0.10
N GLU A 124 -12.79 4.74 -0.88
CA GLU A 124 -13.41 6.00 -0.52
C GLU A 124 -14.80 6.10 -1.16
N ALA A 125 -15.74 6.71 -0.49
CA ALA A 125 -17.04 7.04 -1.04
C ALA A 125 -17.45 8.47 -0.61
N LYS A 126 -17.97 9.24 -1.55
CA LYS A 126 -18.40 10.61 -1.31
C LYS A 126 -19.58 10.98 -2.19
N LEU A 127 -20.35 11.97 -1.74
CA LEU A 127 -21.39 12.58 -2.54
C LEU A 127 -20.81 13.82 -3.24
N ASP A 128 -20.72 13.74 -4.55
CA ASP A 128 -20.28 14.86 -5.39
C ASP A 128 -21.51 15.67 -5.84
N LYS A 129 -21.43 16.98 -5.74
CA LYS A 129 -22.56 17.87 -6.09
C LYS A 129 -22.96 17.83 -7.56
N GLY A 130 -22.02 17.48 -8.45
CA GLY A 130 -22.26 17.40 -9.90
C GLY A 130 -22.48 15.99 -10.41
N LYS A 131 -21.78 15.02 -9.84
CA LYS A 131 -21.75 13.61 -10.31
C LYS A 131 -22.65 12.68 -9.50
N GLY A 132 -23.14 13.10 -8.34
CA GLY A 132 -23.88 12.26 -7.41
C GLY A 132 -22.98 11.40 -6.55
N SER A 133 -23.40 10.19 -6.25
CA SER A 133 -22.60 9.24 -5.47
C SER A 133 -21.39 8.75 -6.27
N VAL A 134 -20.20 8.98 -5.74
CA VAL A 134 -18.92 8.58 -6.33
C VAL A 134 -18.16 7.72 -5.32
N ALA A 135 -17.62 6.60 -5.79
CA ALA A 135 -16.78 5.72 -4.98
C ALA A 135 -15.48 5.40 -5.72
N THR A 136 -14.39 5.36 -4.98
CA THR A 136 -13.12 4.83 -5.46
C THR A 136 -13.05 3.36 -5.10
N ILE A 137 -12.92 2.52 -6.11
CA ILE A 137 -12.92 1.06 -5.97
C ILE A 137 -11.55 0.52 -6.37
N LEU A 138 -10.96 -0.29 -5.51
CA LEU A 138 -9.83 -1.15 -5.87
C LEU A 138 -10.38 -2.49 -6.36
N VAL A 139 -10.36 -2.73 -7.66
CA VAL A 139 -10.79 -3.99 -8.25
C VAL A 139 -9.71 -5.04 -8.02
N GLN A 140 -10.04 -6.09 -7.26
CA GLN A 140 -9.11 -7.15 -6.90
C GLN A 140 -9.26 -8.39 -7.76
N LYS A 141 -10.45 -8.66 -8.27
CA LYS A 141 -10.78 -9.83 -9.09
C LYS A 141 -11.81 -9.46 -10.13
N GLY A 142 -11.72 -10.11 -11.29
CA GLY A 142 -12.66 -9.91 -12.39
C GLY A 142 -12.50 -8.58 -13.09
N THR A 143 -13.47 -8.26 -13.91
CA THR A 143 -13.52 -7.01 -14.68
C THR A 143 -14.84 -6.29 -14.41
N LEU A 144 -14.77 -5.01 -14.06
CA LEU A 144 -15.92 -4.16 -13.86
C LEU A 144 -16.20 -3.38 -15.16
N HIS A 145 -17.47 -3.34 -15.57
CA HIS A 145 -17.90 -2.64 -16.78
C HIS A 145 -18.90 -1.54 -16.45
N VAL A 146 -18.89 -0.49 -17.24
CA VAL A 146 -19.98 0.49 -17.22
C VAL A 146 -21.29 -0.21 -17.56
N GLY A 147 -22.32 0.03 -16.75
CA GLY A 147 -23.60 -0.64 -16.85
C GLY A 147 -23.81 -1.82 -15.94
N ASP A 148 -22.75 -2.33 -15.30
CA ASP A 148 -22.87 -3.40 -14.31
C ASP A 148 -23.66 -2.98 -13.08
N PHE A 149 -24.43 -3.92 -12.53
CA PHE A 149 -25.02 -3.77 -11.21
C PHE A 149 -24.04 -4.22 -10.15
N ILE A 150 -23.81 -3.38 -9.14
CA ILE A 150 -22.92 -3.66 -8.02
C ILE A 150 -23.69 -3.64 -6.71
N ALA A 151 -23.19 -4.40 -5.74
CA ALA A 151 -23.65 -4.36 -4.35
C ALA A 151 -22.45 -4.06 -3.44
N ALA A 152 -22.65 -3.16 -2.49
CA ALA A 152 -21.68 -2.79 -1.47
C ALA A 152 -22.38 -2.67 -0.12
N GLY A 153 -22.14 -3.65 0.78
CA GLY A 153 -22.88 -3.75 2.02
C GLY A 153 -24.40 -3.92 1.75
N ALA A 154 -25.20 -3.06 2.35
CA ALA A 154 -26.67 -3.05 2.16
C ALA A 154 -27.11 -2.21 0.95
N CYS A 155 -26.19 -1.57 0.24
CA CYS A 155 -26.49 -0.70 -0.89
C CYS A 155 -26.24 -1.43 -2.21
N SER A 156 -27.01 -1.08 -3.23
CA SER A 156 -26.80 -1.57 -4.60
C SER A 156 -27.07 -0.45 -5.59
N GLY A 157 -26.50 -0.57 -6.78
CA GLY A 157 -26.68 0.42 -7.82
C GLY A 157 -26.04 0.01 -9.13
N LYS A 158 -26.30 0.82 -10.15
CA LYS A 158 -25.73 0.63 -11.49
C LYS A 158 -24.54 1.55 -11.70
N VAL A 159 -23.44 1.00 -12.23
CA VAL A 159 -22.27 1.79 -12.61
C VAL A 159 -22.62 2.63 -13.85
N ARG A 160 -22.65 3.94 -13.70
CA ARG A 160 -23.00 4.88 -14.79
C ARG A 160 -21.81 5.33 -15.59
N ALA A 161 -20.67 5.51 -14.91
CA ALA A 161 -19.40 5.92 -15.52
C ALA A 161 -18.25 5.43 -14.68
N MET A 162 -17.10 5.28 -15.29
CA MET A 162 -15.85 4.93 -14.62
C MET A 162 -14.73 5.86 -15.09
N ILE A 163 -13.84 6.17 -14.17
CA ILE A 163 -12.64 6.99 -14.42
C ILE A 163 -11.47 6.24 -13.80
N ASP A 164 -10.38 6.08 -14.55
CA ASP A 164 -9.18 5.42 -14.06
C ASP A 164 -8.35 6.33 -13.11
N ASP A 165 -7.25 5.78 -12.59
CA ASP A 165 -6.31 6.49 -11.70
C ASP A 165 -5.63 7.70 -12.37
N LYS A 166 -5.66 7.78 -13.69
CA LYS A 166 -5.13 8.89 -14.48
C LYS A 166 -6.18 9.93 -14.89
N GLY A 167 -7.41 9.77 -14.38
CA GLY A 167 -8.53 10.68 -14.68
C GLY A 167 -9.19 10.46 -16.04
N ARG A 168 -8.91 9.35 -16.72
CA ARG A 168 -9.46 9.05 -18.04
C ARG A 168 -10.77 8.28 -17.89
N LYS A 169 -11.76 8.59 -18.73
CA LYS A 169 -12.99 7.79 -18.82
C LYS A 169 -12.67 6.42 -19.43
N VAL A 170 -13.13 5.37 -18.77
CA VAL A 170 -12.98 3.98 -19.22
C VAL A 170 -14.33 3.28 -19.24
N LYS A 171 -14.42 2.19 -20.00
CA LYS A 171 -15.62 1.35 -20.10
C LYS A 171 -15.51 0.07 -19.27
N GLU A 172 -14.28 -0.36 -19.03
CA GLU A 172 -13.89 -1.52 -18.20
C GLU A 172 -12.53 -1.28 -17.54
#